data_e755d13ef2deaf73b67a9632a81cc6ab
#
_entry.id   e755d13ef2deaf73b67a9632a81cc6ab
#
_cell.length_a   1.000
_cell.length_b   1.000
_cell.length_c   1.000
_cell.angle_alpha   90.00
_cell.angle_beta   90.00
_cell.angle_gamma   90.00
#
_symmetry.space_group_name_H-M   'P 1'
#
loop_
_entity.id
_entity.type
_entity.pdbx_description
1 polymer ?
#
loop_
_entity_poly.entity_id
_entity_poly.type
_entity_poly.pdbx_seq_one_letter_code
_entity_poly.pdbx_strand_id
1 'polypeptide(L)'
;MTTEARVCRPAAGEYPGHFSLLERMMVEPGDREDWLSLHDLHYKTESDSFGQKYYRCTMDGKLIGVVVTAYPKLLLEPRHRMFPKIKPTGGTRLTNTARGKFVNDLFAIINRSVVDTLYRGVGVSYRMINLASRMHPRQVIEIQSAMSKFSPFAMKAGFQFAKPIQNKNYGKGVQVMSRYLDSHPYDTEGLIAEIEAMTPAFKTKTMRELTAFYYSCSSLEKTGRNLGRSLEDLNYGPR
;
A
#
# COMPACT_ATOMS: atom_id res chain seq x y z
N MET A 1 -28.77 19.68 -9.77
CA MET A 1 -29.56 18.46 -10.01
C MET A 1 -29.24 17.49 -8.87
N THR A 2 -30.14 17.33 -7.93
CA THR A 2 -30.03 16.34 -6.87
C THR A 2 -30.49 15.01 -7.44
N THR A 3 -29.58 14.07 -7.59
CA THR A 3 -29.93 12.71 -7.99
C THR A 3 -30.44 11.99 -6.75
N GLU A 4 -31.73 11.91 -6.54
CA GLU A 4 -32.34 11.06 -5.53
C GLU A 4 -32.16 9.60 -5.95
N ALA A 5 -31.33 8.85 -5.23
CA ALA A 5 -31.28 7.41 -5.37
C ALA A 5 -32.55 6.80 -4.74
N ARG A 6 -33.52 6.42 -5.56
CA ARG A 6 -34.65 5.63 -5.10
C ARG A 6 -34.20 4.21 -4.83
N VAL A 7 -34.28 3.79 -3.57
CA VAL A 7 -34.19 2.39 -3.20
C VAL A 7 -35.54 1.75 -3.42
N CYS A 8 -35.73 1.08 -4.55
CA CYS A 8 -36.90 0.23 -4.77
C CYS A 8 -36.69 -1.06 -3.96
N ARG A 9 -37.51 -1.30 -2.94
CA ARG A 9 -37.59 -2.58 -2.29
C ARG A 9 -38.63 -3.43 -3.07
N PRO A 10 -38.23 -4.58 -3.64
CA PRO A 10 -39.20 -5.51 -4.23
C PRO A 10 -40.20 -5.99 -3.19
N ALA A 11 -41.40 -6.33 -3.59
CA ALA A 11 -42.38 -6.90 -2.71
C ALA A 11 -41.91 -8.26 -2.13
N ALA A 12 -42.41 -8.64 -0.96
CA ALA A 12 -42.03 -9.92 -0.35
C ALA A 12 -42.34 -11.08 -1.32
N GLY A 13 -41.33 -11.83 -1.73
CA GLY A 13 -41.38 -12.88 -2.74
C GLY A 13 -40.83 -12.52 -4.12
N GLU A 14 -40.52 -11.24 -4.39
CA GLU A 14 -39.93 -10.77 -5.65
C GLU A 14 -38.40 -10.54 -5.59
N TYR A 15 -37.75 -10.95 -4.49
CA TYR A 15 -36.30 -10.85 -4.41
C TYR A 15 -35.68 -11.81 -5.42
N PRO A 16 -34.93 -11.31 -6.42
CA PRO A 16 -34.09 -12.21 -7.18
C PRO A 16 -33.18 -12.88 -6.17
N GLY A 17 -33.23 -14.20 -6.05
CA GLY A 17 -32.51 -14.98 -5.06
C GLY A 17 -31.00 -14.75 -5.09
N HIS A 18 -30.50 -14.15 -6.19
CA HIS A 18 -29.11 -13.87 -6.41
C HIS A 18 -28.90 -12.55 -7.14
N PHE A 19 -27.81 -11.87 -6.83
CA PHE A 19 -27.40 -10.70 -7.58
C PHE A 19 -26.67 -11.17 -8.85
N SER A 20 -27.39 -11.26 -9.95
CA SER A 20 -26.96 -11.86 -11.22
C SER A 20 -25.61 -11.39 -11.75
N LEU A 21 -25.21 -10.13 -11.46
CA LEU A 21 -23.93 -9.59 -11.85
C LEU A 21 -22.73 -10.39 -11.26
N LEU A 22 -22.86 -10.89 -10.04
CA LEU A 22 -21.78 -11.58 -9.34
C LEU A 22 -21.68 -13.06 -9.69
N GLU A 23 -22.77 -13.67 -10.15
CA GLU A 23 -22.78 -15.05 -10.62
C GLU A 23 -22.02 -15.23 -11.93
N ARG A 24 -21.95 -14.16 -12.72
CA ARG A 24 -21.26 -14.13 -14.00
C ARG A 24 -19.78 -13.75 -13.88
N MET A 25 -19.33 -13.44 -12.65
CA MET A 25 -17.98 -13.06 -12.35
C MET A 25 -17.11 -14.30 -12.18
N MET A 26 -16.05 -14.40 -12.97
CA MET A 26 -15.06 -15.46 -12.89
C MET A 26 -13.70 -14.86 -12.50
N VAL A 27 -13.00 -15.55 -11.59
CA VAL A 27 -11.60 -15.21 -11.24
C VAL A 27 -10.73 -16.41 -11.54
N GLU A 28 -9.66 -16.19 -12.30
CA GLU A 28 -8.77 -17.25 -12.77
C GLU A 28 -7.32 -16.74 -12.85
N PRO A 29 -6.32 -17.63 -12.99
CA PRO A 29 -4.97 -17.22 -13.29
C PRO A 29 -4.94 -16.36 -14.56
N GLY A 30 -4.23 -15.26 -14.51
CA GLY A 30 -4.04 -14.31 -15.61
C GLY A 30 -2.57 -14.13 -15.93
N ASP A 31 -2.29 -13.13 -16.74
CA ASP A 31 -0.95 -12.79 -17.20
C ASP A 31 -0.63 -11.30 -17.05
N ARG A 32 0.52 -10.89 -17.55
CA ARG A 32 0.98 -9.51 -17.52
C ARG A 32 0.17 -8.61 -18.44
N GLU A 33 -0.33 -9.13 -19.55
CA GLU A 33 -1.17 -8.40 -20.50
C GLU A 33 -2.49 -7.99 -19.88
N ASP A 34 -3.11 -8.87 -19.07
CA ASP A 34 -4.30 -8.52 -18.27
C ASP A 34 -4.04 -7.32 -17.36
N TRP A 35 -2.88 -7.29 -16.71
CA TRP A 35 -2.47 -6.15 -15.87
C TRP A 35 -2.28 -4.89 -16.71
N LEU A 36 -1.56 -4.99 -17.83
CA LEU A 36 -1.27 -3.84 -18.69
C LEU A 36 -2.54 -3.23 -19.29
N SER A 37 -3.60 -4.03 -19.49
CA SER A 37 -4.89 -3.54 -19.97
C SER A 37 -5.63 -2.63 -18.98
N LEU A 38 -5.32 -2.73 -17.69
CA LEU A 38 -6.00 -1.96 -16.64
C LEU A 38 -5.06 -1.11 -15.78
N HIS A 39 -3.74 -1.13 -16.04
CA HIS A 39 -2.76 -0.50 -15.14
C HIS A 39 -2.92 1.02 -15.00
N ASP A 40 -3.38 1.69 -16.07
CA ASP A 40 -3.64 3.14 -16.07
C ASP A 40 -4.70 3.57 -15.05
N LEU A 41 -5.58 2.64 -14.66
CA LEU A 41 -6.58 2.87 -13.62
C LEU A 41 -6.01 2.78 -12.20
N HIS A 42 -4.73 2.44 -12.06
CA HIS A 42 -4.06 2.34 -10.78
C HIS A 42 -3.30 3.62 -10.45
N TYR A 43 -3.53 4.19 -9.27
CA TYR A 43 -2.98 5.47 -8.82
C TYR A 43 -1.47 5.46 -8.53
N LYS A 44 -0.83 4.30 -8.46
CA LYS A 44 0.62 4.18 -8.22
C LYS A 44 1.33 3.78 -9.49
N THR A 45 2.44 4.47 -9.75
CA THR A 45 3.42 4.07 -10.78
C THR A 45 3.94 2.66 -10.53
N GLU A 46 4.38 2.00 -11.58
CA GLU A 46 4.97 0.68 -11.50
C GLU A 46 6.16 0.68 -10.55
N SER A 47 6.18 -0.30 -9.66
CA SER A 47 7.37 -0.67 -8.89
C SER A 47 7.72 -2.10 -9.28
N ASP A 48 8.97 -2.32 -9.61
CA ASP A 48 9.49 -3.66 -9.86
C ASP A 48 9.31 -4.51 -8.61
N SER A 49 8.42 -5.47 -8.72
CA SER A 49 8.16 -6.44 -7.65
C SER A 49 8.52 -7.82 -8.17
N PHE A 50 9.30 -8.57 -7.38
CA PHE A 50 9.72 -9.91 -7.76
C PHE A 50 8.63 -10.95 -7.46
N GLY A 51 8.61 -12.03 -8.27
CA GLY A 51 7.72 -13.17 -8.06
C GLY A 51 6.24 -12.83 -8.28
N GLN A 52 5.95 -11.96 -9.25
CA GLN A 52 4.59 -11.57 -9.58
C GLN A 52 3.78 -12.77 -10.10
N LYS A 53 2.53 -12.85 -9.62
CA LYS A 53 1.47 -13.68 -10.19
C LYS A 53 0.25 -12.83 -10.42
N TYR A 54 -0.43 -13.09 -11.49
CA TYR A 54 -1.59 -12.33 -11.94
C TYR A 54 -2.83 -13.19 -11.84
N TYR A 55 -3.92 -12.57 -11.45
CA TYR A 55 -5.26 -13.16 -11.41
C TYR A 55 -6.20 -12.21 -12.10
N ARG A 56 -6.83 -12.65 -13.16
CA ARG A 56 -7.81 -11.85 -13.90
C ARG A 56 -9.20 -12.13 -13.38
N CYS A 57 -10.01 -11.11 -13.42
CA CYS A 57 -11.44 -11.18 -13.13
C CYS A 57 -12.19 -10.80 -14.38
N THR A 58 -13.02 -11.70 -14.87
CA THR A 58 -13.83 -11.49 -16.06
C THR A 58 -15.32 -11.55 -15.71
N MET A 59 -16.11 -10.91 -16.56
CA MET A 59 -17.57 -11.01 -16.57
C MET A 59 -18.02 -11.16 -18.02
N ASP A 60 -18.67 -12.26 -18.32
CA ASP A 60 -19.06 -12.62 -19.70
C ASP A 60 -17.89 -12.58 -20.68
N GLY A 61 -16.72 -13.03 -20.26
CA GLY A 61 -15.51 -13.01 -21.05
C GLY A 61 -14.79 -11.65 -21.13
N LYS A 62 -15.39 -10.56 -20.63
CA LYS A 62 -14.76 -9.24 -20.60
C LYS A 62 -13.91 -9.11 -19.33
N LEU A 63 -12.67 -8.66 -19.48
CA LEU A 63 -11.79 -8.33 -18.36
C LEU A 63 -12.33 -7.13 -17.58
N ILE A 64 -12.59 -7.30 -16.29
CA ILE A 64 -13.14 -6.27 -15.40
C ILE A 64 -12.25 -5.96 -14.20
N GLY A 65 -11.22 -6.76 -13.95
CA GLY A 65 -10.30 -6.51 -12.85
C GLY A 65 -9.11 -7.43 -12.86
N VAL A 66 -8.05 -7.02 -12.16
CA VAL A 66 -6.81 -7.79 -12.00
C VAL A 66 -6.30 -7.66 -10.58
N VAL A 67 -5.82 -8.76 -10.02
CA VAL A 67 -5.04 -8.81 -8.78
C VAL A 67 -3.63 -9.25 -9.13
N VAL A 68 -2.65 -8.48 -8.68
CA VAL A 68 -1.23 -8.81 -8.80
C VAL A 68 -0.69 -9.12 -7.42
N THR A 69 -0.18 -10.32 -7.24
CA THR A 69 0.56 -10.73 -6.05
C THR A 69 2.06 -10.72 -6.32
N ALA A 70 2.86 -10.64 -5.27
CA ALA A 70 4.32 -10.63 -5.38
C ALA A 70 4.94 -11.26 -4.14
N TYR A 71 6.27 -11.41 -4.12
CA TYR A 71 6.98 -11.75 -2.90
C TYR A 71 6.77 -10.66 -1.84
N PRO A 72 6.60 -11.05 -0.56
CA PRO A 72 6.35 -10.10 0.50
C PRO A 72 7.61 -9.31 0.84
N LYS A 73 7.43 -8.14 1.43
CA LYS A 73 8.55 -7.40 2.02
C LYS A 73 9.19 -8.24 3.13
N LEU A 74 10.52 -8.36 3.13
CA LEU A 74 11.23 -9.15 4.13
C LEU A 74 10.98 -8.64 5.56
N LEU A 75 11.05 -7.31 5.73
CA LEU A 75 10.84 -6.65 7.02
C LEU A 75 9.44 -6.04 7.07
N LEU A 76 8.54 -6.63 7.83
CA LEU A 76 7.19 -6.15 8.03
C LEU A 76 6.80 -6.31 9.50
N GLU A 77 6.76 -5.22 10.23
CA GLU A 77 6.48 -5.23 11.68
C GLU A 77 5.12 -5.86 12.05
N PRO A 78 3.99 -5.62 11.34
CA PRO A 78 2.75 -6.32 11.63
C PRO A 78 2.88 -7.84 11.54
N ARG A 79 3.58 -8.35 10.53
CA ARG A 79 3.87 -9.78 10.41
C ARG A 79 4.67 -10.28 11.59
N HIS A 80 5.70 -9.55 12.02
CA HIS A 80 6.54 -9.94 13.14
C HIS A 80 5.82 -9.92 14.48
N ARG A 81 4.73 -9.15 14.62
CA ARG A 81 3.85 -9.21 15.80
C ARG A 81 2.97 -10.45 15.80
N MET A 82 2.44 -10.82 14.62
CA MET A 82 1.62 -12.01 14.48
C MET A 82 2.45 -13.30 14.53
N PHE A 83 3.66 -13.26 13.99
CA PHE A 83 4.59 -14.38 13.89
C PHE A 83 5.97 -14.02 14.49
N PRO A 84 6.10 -13.91 15.83
CA PRO A 84 7.34 -13.42 16.46
C PRO A 84 8.58 -14.27 16.13
N LYS A 85 8.39 -15.56 15.88
CA LYS A 85 9.50 -16.51 15.58
C LYS A 85 10.22 -16.19 14.28
N ILE A 86 9.59 -15.50 13.34
CA ILE A 86 10.22 -15.14 12.05
C ILE A 86 10.78 -13.71 12.06
N LYS A 87 10.69 -12.99 13.17
CA LYS A 87 11.28 -11.67 13.32
C LYS A 87 12.80 -11.77 13.17
N PRO A 88 13.44 -10.97 12.29
CA PRO A 88 14.89 -10.90 12.23
C PRO A 88 15.45 -10.45 13.59
N THR A 89 16.42 -11.17 14.06
CA THR A 89 17.23 -10.80 15.25
C THR A 89 18.65 -10.57 14.79
N GLY A 90 19.53 -10.09 15.65
CA GLY A 90 20.96 -9.86 15.37
C GLY A 90 21.76 -11.10 14.93
N GLY A 91 21.09 -12.07 14.31
CA GLY A 91 21.69 -13.30 13.81
C GLY A 91 22.55 -13.11 12.57
N THR A 92 23.27 -14.14 12.21
CA THR A 92 24.19 -14.16 11.08
C THR A 92 23.44 -13.93 9.74
N ARG A 93 24.19 -13.56 8.70
CA ARG A 93 23.68 -13.47 7.32
C ARG A 93 22.96 -14.76 6.91
N LEU A 94 23.51 -15.91 7.28
CA LEU A 94 22.94 -17.23 6.97
C LEU A 94 21.53 -17.40 7.56
N THR A 95 21.35 -17.06 8.83
CA THR A 95 20.06 -17.13 9.52
C THR A 95 19.02 -16.22 8.90
N ASN A 96 19.41 -14.99 8.51
CA ASN A 96 18.51 -14.05 7.87
C ASN A 96 18.15 -14.48 6.45
N THR A 97 19.06 -15.11 5.72
CA THR A 97 18.79 -15.71 4.40
C THR A 97 17.78 -16.85 4.52
N ALA A 98 17.95 -17.76 5.49
CA ALA A 98 17.02 -18.86 5.73
C ALA A 98 15.61 -18.33 6.12
N ARG A 99 15.53 -17.30 6.96
CA ARG A 99 14.25 -16.63 7.29
C ARG A 99 13.62 -15.99 6.07
N GLY A 100 14.42 -15.32 5.23
CA GLY A 100 13.96 -14.72 3.98
C GLY A 100 13.37 -15.76 3.04
N LYS A 101 14.04 -16.89 2.88
CA LYS A 101 13.54 -18.04 2.11
C LYS A 101 12.21 -18.53 2.68
N PHE A 102 12.14 -18.77 3.99
CA PHE A 102 10.91 -19.20 4.65
C PHE A 102 9.75 -18.23 4.42
N VAL A 103 10.01 -16.92 4.55
CA VAL A 103 8.99 -15.89 4.30
C VAL A 103 8.52 -15.93 2.85
N ASN A 104 9.43 -16.06 1.89
CA ASN A 104 9.07 -16.14 0.47
C ASN A 104 8.35 -17.45 0.10
N ASP A 105 8.62 -18.54 0.82
CA ASP A 105 7.96 -19.83 0.56
C ASP A 105 6.54 -19.88 1.13
N LEU A 106 6.30 -19.21 2.24
CA LEU A 106 5.02 -19.27 2.96
C LEU A 106 4.09 -18.12 2.67
N PHE A 107 4.62 -16.92 2.43
CA PHE A 107 3.87 -15.68 2.30
C PHE A 107 3.86 -15.14 0.88
N ALA A 108 2.79 -14.44 0.52
CA ALA A 108 2.74 -13.54 -0.62
C ALA A 108 2.01 -12.24 -0.22
N ILE A 109 2.27 -11.17 -0.95
CA ILE A 109 1.58 -9.89 -0.76
C ILE A 109 0.70 -9.58 -1.97
N ILE A 110 -0.50 -9.05 -1.74
CA ILE A 110 -1.26 -8.39 -2.79
C ILE A 110 -0.61 -7.03 -3.03
N ASN A 111 0.04 -6.93 -4.17
CA ASN A 111 0.78 -5.74 -4.56
C ASN A 111 -0.11 -4.71 -5.26
N ARG A 112 -1.01 -5.19 -6.11
CA ARG A 112 -1.97 -4.38 -6.86
C ARG A 112 -3.33 -5.07 -6.91
N SER A 113 -4.37 -4.27 -6.92
CA SER A 113 -5.73 -4.70 -7.21
C SER A 113 -6.45 -3.58 -7.94
N VAL A 114 -6.88 -3.84 -9.14
CA VAL A 114 -7.55 -2.88 -10.01
C VAL A 114 -8.88 -3.45 -10.45
N VAL A 115 -9.90 -2.61 -10.47
CA VAL A 115 -11.22 -2.91 -11.01
C VAL A 115 -11.57 -1.81 -12.00
N ASP A 116 -12.05 -2.19 -13.16
CA ASP A 116 -12.61 -1.28 -14.18
C ASP A 116 -13.63 -0.34 -13.54
N THR A 117 -13.57 0.92 -13.90
CA THR A 117 -14.37 1.99 -13.30
C THR A 117 -15.87 1.71 -13.31
N LEU A 118 -16.37 1.08 -14.37
CA LEU A 118 -17.78 0.71 -14.52
C LEU A 118 -18.26 -0.33 -13.48
N TYR A 119 -17.34 -1.11 -12.94
CA TYR A 119 -17.64 -2.21 -12.00
C TYR A 119 -17.24 -1.89 -10.56
N ARG A 120 -16.87 -0.65 -10.27
CA ARG A 120 -16.55 -0.22 -8.90
C ARG A 120 -17.80 -0.04 -8.05
N GLY A 121 -17.65 -0.21 -6.75
CA GLY A 121 -18.74 -0.02 -5.78
C GLY A 121 -19.67 -1.21 -5.58
N VAL A 122 -19.78 -2.14 -6.54
CA VAL A 122 -20.69 -3.30 -6.49
C VAL A 122 -20.09 -4.55 -5.83
N GLY A 123 -18.88 -4.44 -5.27
CA GLY A 123 -18.28 -5.52 -4.48
C GLY A 123 -17.39 -6.48 -5.26
N VAL A 124 -17.01 -6.17 -6.51
CA VAL A 124 -16.07 -6.97 -7.30
C VAL A 124 -14.71 -7.06 -6.62
N SER A 125 -14.15 -5.94 -6.15
CA SER A 125 -12.80 -5.88 -5.60
C SER A 125 -12.54 -6.88 -4.48
N TYR A 126 -13.37 -6.89 -3.43
CA TYR A 126 -13.12 -7.78 -2.29
C TYR A 126 -13.37 -9.26 -2.61
N ARG A 127 -14.28 -9.56 -3.51
CA ARG A 127 -14.52 -10.95 -3.97
C ARG A 127 -13.38 -11.45 -4.83
N MET A 128 -12.90 -10.63 -5.76
CA MET A 128 -11.75 -10.92 -6.59
C MET A 128 -10.50 -11.16 -5.73
N ILE A 129 -10.26 -10.31 -4.75
CA ILE A 129 -9.15 -10.46 -3.81
C ILE A 129 -9.27 -11.75 -2.99
N ASN A 130 -10.47 -12.07 -2.47
CA ASN A 130 -10.71 -13.30 -1.73
C ASN A 130 -10.42 -14.54 -2.59
N LEU A 131 -10.99 -14.61 -3.79
CA LEU A 131 -10.81 -15.75 -4.69
C LEU A 131 -9.36 -15.91 -5.15
N ALA A 132 -8.70 -14.81 -5.56
CA ALA A 132 -7.29 -14.82 -5.92
C ALA A 132 -6.40 -15.32 -4.75
N SER A 133 -6.70 -14.87 -3.53
CA SER A 133 -5.97 -15.30 -2.32
C SER A 133 -6.14 -16.80 -2.05
N ARG A 134 -7.33 -17.34 -2.27
CA ARG A 134 -7.60 -18.78 -2.08
C ARG A 134 -6.96 -19.66 -3.15
N MET A 135 -6.80 -19.15 -4.36
CA MET A 135 -6.13 -19.86 -5.47
C MET A 135 -4.60 -19.76 -5.40
N HIS A 136 -4.08 -18.82 -4.60
CA HIS A 136 -2.64 -18.60 -4.53
C HIS A 136 -1.94 -19.80 -3.87
N PRO A 137 -0.78 -20.27 -4.39
CA PRO A 137 -0.07 -21.43 -3.85
C PRO A 137 0.58 -21.17 -2.48
N ARG A 138 0.76 -19.90 -2.07
CA ARG A 138 1.29 -19.56 -0.73
C ARG A 138 0.17 -19.65 0.30
N GLN A 139 0.52 -20.07 1.53
CA GLN A 139 -0.45 -20.30 2.60
C GLN A 139 -0.94 -19.01 3.26
N VAL A 140 -0.12 -17.97 3.29
CA VAL A 140 -0.44 -16.71 3.95
C VAL A 140 -0.38 -15.58 2.95
N ILE A 141 -1.50 -14.87 2.78
CA ILE A 141 -1.59 -13.72 1.89
C ILE A 141 -1.69 -12.46 2.74
N GLU A 142 -0.88 -11.48 2.42
CA GLU A 142 -0.84 -10.17 3.09
C GLU A 142 -1.36 -9.09 2.17
N ILE A 143 -1.94 -8.05 2.76
CA ILE A 143 -2.29 -6.83 2.04
C ILE A 143 -1.87 -5.60 2.85
N GLN A 144 -1.22 -4.65 2.19
CA GLN A 144 -0.87 -3.35 2.75
C GLN A 144 -1.58 -2.27 1.96
N SER A 145 -2.56 -1.62 2.55
CA SER A 145 -3.31 -0.57 1.88
C SER A 145 -3.62 0.58 2.83
N ALA A 146 -3.32 1.80 2.40
CA ALA A 146 -3.77 3.01 3.09
C ALA A 146 -5.30 3.15 3.04
N MET A 147 -5.93 2.65 1.98
CA MET A 147 -7.38 2.67 1.80
C MET A 147 -8.11 1.83 2.84
N SER A 148 -7.47 0.85 3.47
CA SER A 148 -8.06 0.03 4.54
C SER A 148 -8.48 0.84 5.77
N LYS A 149 -7.99 2.08 5.91
CA LYS A 149 -8.44 3.01 6.96
C LYS A 149 -9.84 3.55 6.70
N PHE A 150 -10.24 3.66 5.44
CA PHE A 150 -11.48 4.30 5.01
C PHE A 150 -12.49 3.30 4.43
N SER A 151 -12.03 2.18 3.92
CA SER A 151 -12.85 1.17 3.27
C SER A 151 -12.57 -0.21 3.85
N PRO A 152 -13.60 -0.95 4.27
CA PRO A 152 -13.47 -2.28 4.86
C PRO A 152 -13.24 -3.39 3.83
N PHE A 153 -12.79 -3.09 2.60
CA PHE A 153 -12.69 -4.05 1.51
C PHE A 153 -11.81 -5.26 1.85
N ALA A 154 -10.70 -5.04 2.56
CA ALA A 154 -9.82 -6.13 2.96
C ALA A 154 -10.48 -7.05 4.01
N MET A 155 -11.20 -6.50 4.99
CA MET A 155 -11.97 -7.30 5.94
C MET A 155 -13.08 -8.07 5.24
N LYS A 156 -13.80 -7.45 4.30
CA LYS A 156 -14.81 -8.12 3.47
C LYS A 156 -14.21 -9.24 2.61
N ALA A 157 -12.94 -9.12 2.22
CA ALA A 157 -12.19 -10.16 1.53
C ALA A 157 -11.70 -11.28 2.49
N GLY A 158 -11.97 -11.20 3.79
CA GLY A 158 -11.62 -12.23 4.77
C GLY A 158 -10.27 -12.00 5.46
N PHE A 159 -9.63 -10.84 5.26
CA PHE A 159 -8.37 -10.54 5.93
C PHE A 159 -8.57 -10.10 7.38
N GLN A 160 -7.72 -10.58 8.26
CA GLN A 160 -7.63 -10.10 9.62
C GLN A 160 -6.82 -8.81 9.67
N PHE A 161 -7.31 -7.84 10.42
CA PHE A 161 -6.66 -6.54 10.53
C PHE A 161 -5.59 -6.56 11.61
N ALA A 162 -4.34 -6.30 11.23
CA ALA A 162 -3.29 -6.02 12.20
C ALA A 162 -3.39 -4.55 12.65
N LYS A 163 -3.32 -4.32 13.98
CA LYS A 163 -3.37 -2.96 14.54
C LYS A 163 -2.32 -2.06 13.87
N PRO A 164 -2.70 -0.82 13.50
CA PRO A 164 -1.77 0.12 12.89
C PRO A 164 -0.54 0.33 13.79
N ILE A 165 0.61 0.43 13.17
CA ILE A 165 1.82 0.83 13.87
C ILE A 165 1.84 2.35 13.86
N GLN A 166 1.85 2.96 15.03
CA GLN A 166 2.17 4.38 15.12
C GLN A 166 3.64 4.58 14.76
N ASN A 167 3.88 5.41 13.77
CA ASN A 167 5.25 5.82 13.47
C ASN A 167 5.74 6.75 14.56
N LYS A 168 6.57 6.22 15.45
CA LYS A 168 7.16 7.00 16.57
C LYS A 168 7.93 8.22 16.10
N ASN A 169 8.44 8.19 14.87
CA ASN A 169 9.19 9.30 14.28
C ASN A 169 8.27 10.41 13.77
N TYR A 170 7.00 10.14 13.47
CA TYR A 170 6.06 11.16 13.03
C TYR A 170 5.89 12.25 14.10
N GLY A 171 5.57 11.86 15.33
CA GLY A 171 5.44 12.84 16.44
C GLY A 171 6.72 13.65 16.68
N LYS A 172 7.88 13.00 16.60
CA LYS A 172 9.18 13.69 16.70
C LYS A 172 9.40 14.65 15.54
N GLY A 173 9.01 14.26 14.31
CA GLY A 173 9.09 15.11 13.13
C GLY A 173 8.24 16.37 13.26
N VAL A 174 6.99 16.19 13.69
CA VAL A 174 6.10 17.34 13.97
C VAL A 174 6.73 18.27 15.00
N GLN A 175 7.29 17.73 16.12
CA GLN A 175 7.97 18.54 17.12
C GLN A 175 9.20 19.28 16.60
N VAL A 176 9.96 18.69 15.68
CA VAL A 176 11.11 19.37 15.04
C VAL A 176 10.62 20.46 14.09
N MET A 177 9.59 20.19 13.30
CA MET A 177 9.01 21.16 12.37
C MET A 177 8.41 22.36 13.11
N SER A 178 7.60 22.14 14.14
CA SER A 178 6.93 23.19 14.91
C SER A 178 7.87 24.09 15.74
N ARG A 179 9.17 23.83 15.76
CA ARG A 179 10.17 24.76 16.29
C ARG A 179 10.48 25.92 15.33
N TYR A 180 10.21 25.73 14.06
CA TYR A 180 10.63 26.61 12.99
C TYR A 180 9.49 27.04 12.06
N LEU A 181 8.41 26.25 12.01
CA LEU A 181 7.31 26.36 11.05
C LEU A 181 5.97 26.27 11.78
N ASP A 182 5.07 27.17 11.47
CA ASP A 182 3.73 27.24 12.06
C ASP A 182 2.70 26.45 11.22
N SER A 183 2.95 26.32 9.92
CA SER A 183 2.07 25.59 9.01
C SER A 183 1.98 24.11 9.33
N HIS A 184 0.81 23.53 9.07
CA HIS A 184 0.57 22.11 9.30
C HIS A 184 1.48 21.24 8.39
N PRO A 185 2.03 20.10 8.85
CA PRO A 185 2.92 19.24 8.06
C PRO A 185 2.38 18.74 6.71
N TYR A 186 1.08 18.79 6.49
CA TYR A 186 0.44 18.46 5.21
C TYR A 186 0.18 19.68 4.31
N ASP A 187 0.44 20.88 4.80
CA ASP A 187 0.34 22.11 4.01
C ASP A 187 1.70 22.43 3.37
N THR A 188 1.95 21.79 2.24
CA THR A 188 3.22 21.94 1.54
C THR A 188 3.45 23.38 1.05
N GLU A 189 2.41 24.06 0.61
CA GLU A 189 2.52 25.44 0.08
C GLU A 189 2.83 26.42 1.21
N GLY A 190 2.13 26.32 2.34
CA GLY A 190 2.41 27.11 3.52
C GLY A 190 3.81 26.91 4.06
N LEU A 191 4.27 25.66 4.16
CA LEU A 191 5.63 25.33 4.59
C LEU A 191 6.72 25.93 3.69
N ILE A 192 6.52 25.89 2.37
CA ILE A 192 7.46 26.47 1.41
C ILE A 192 7.49 27.99 1.58
N ALA A 193 6.31 28.63 1.65
CA ALA A 193 6.22 30.06 1.81
C ALA A 193 6.90 30.56 3.11
N GLU A 194 6.70 29.86 4.23
CA GLU A 194 7.38 30.18 5.49
C GLU A 194 8.91 30.04 5.37
N ILE A 195 9.40 28.98 4.74
CA ILE A 195 10.85 28.77 4.55
C ILE A 195 11.44 29.85 3.63
N GLU A 196 10.70 30.27 2.60
CA GLU A 196 11.17 31.31 1.69
C GLU A 196 11.18 32.70 2.32
N ALA A 197 10.26 32.96 3.23
CA ALA A 197 10.20 34.24 3.98
C ALA A 197 11.28 34.36 5.07
N MET A 198 12.01 33.27 5.39
CA MET A 198 13.06 33.30 6.41
C MET A 198 14.28 34.10 5.95
N THR A 199 14.98 34.74 6.91
CA THR A 199 16.31 35.29 6.65
C THR A 199 17.29 34.20 6.24
N PRO A 200 18.31 34.48 5.40
CA PRO A 200 19.22 33.44 4.89
C PRO A 200 19.87 32.59 5.98
N ALA A 201 20.28 33.20 7.09
CA ALA A 201 20.91 32.50 8.20
C ALA A 201 19.92 31.57 8.91
N PHE A 202 18.67 32.01 9.13
CA PHE A 202 17.64 31.21 9.79
C PHE A 202 17.16 30.08 8.88
N LYS A 203 16.99 30.35 7.58
CA LYS A 203 16.67 29.34 6.56
C LYS A 203 17.70 28.20 6.54
N THR A 204 18.99 28.57 6.52
CA THR A 204 20.10 27.58 6.53
C THR A 204 20.04 26.70 7.79
N LYS A 205 19.82 27.30 8.97
CA LYS A 205 19.69 26.57 10.23
C LYS A 205 18.49 25.63 10.20
N THR A 206 17.32 26.13 9.80
CA THR A 206 16.09 25.35 9.72
C THR A 206 16.23 24.16 8.78
N MET A 207 16.71 24.40 7.56
CA MET A 207 16.93 23.34 6.58
C MET A 207 17.92 22.28 7.08
N ARG A 208 18.99 22.69 7.73
CA ARG A 208 19.96 21.76 8.32
C ARG A 208 19.33 20.86 9.38
N GLU A 209 18.51 21.37 10.28
CA GLU A 209 17.87 20.57 11.32
C GLU A 209 16.79 19.65 10.78
N LEU A 210 15.93 20.14 9.88
CA LEU A 210 14.92 19.31 9.22
C LEU A 210 15.55 18.16 8.44
N THR A 211 16.62 18.46 7.71
CA THR A 211 17.36 17.48 6.92
C THR A 211 18.04 16.46 7.82
N ALA A 212 18.72 16.88 8.89
CA ALA A 212 19.34 15.98 9.85
C ALA A 212 18.32 15.05 10.49
N PHE A 213 17.13 15.57 10.86
CA PHE A 213 16.03 14.74 11.35
C PHE A 213 15.57 13.72 10.30
N TYR A 214 15.33 14.14 9.06
CA TYR A 214 14.91 13.26 7.97
C TYR A 214 15.87 12.10 7.79
N TYR A 215 17.17 12.37 7.65
CA TYR A 215 18.18 11.33 7.46
C TYR A 215 18.35 10.43 8.69
N SER A 216 18.19 10.97 9.88
CA SER A 216 18.25 10.15 11.09
C SER A 216 17.10 9.11 11.18
N CYS A 217 15.96 9.40 10.56
CA CYS A 217 14.75 8.59 10.62
C CYS A 217 14.49 7.75 9.36
N SER A 218 15.04 8.16 8.22
CA SER A 218 14.81 7.49 6.93
C SER A 218 15.59 6.19 6.83
N SER A 219 14.88 5.08 6.62
CA SER A 219 15.53 3.79 6.37
C SER A 219 16.19 3.72 5.00
N LEU A 220 15.65 4.44 4.01
CA LEU A 220 16.22 4.56 2.67
C LEU A 220 17.60 5.24 2.72
N GLU A 221 17.72 6.29 3.52
CA GLU A 221 18.94 7.06 3.64
C GLU A 221 20.00 6.36 4.50
N LYS A 222 19.57 5.51 5.46
CA LYS A 222 20.48 4.73 6.30
C LYS A 222 21.08 3.51 5.62
N THR A 223 20.35 2.89 4.71
CA THR A 223 20.72 1.60 4.10
C THR A 223 20.66 1.60 2.58
N GLY A 224 20.24 2.70 1.98
CA GLY A 224 20.01 2.86 0.54
C GLY A 224 21.15 3.57 -0.19
N ARG A 225 20.81 4.28 -1.28
CA ARG A 225 21.75 4.94 -2.19
C ARG A 225 22.61 6.03 -1.54
N ASN A 226 22.14 6.60 -0.44
CA ASN A 226 22.79 7.72 0.24
C ASN A 226 23.65 7.29 1.42
N LEU A 227 23.82 5.98 1.63
CA LEU A 227 24.70 5.47 2.66
C LEU A 227 26.13 5.94 2.42
N GLY A 228 26.72 6.58 3.43
CA GLY A 228 28.08 7.11 3.34
C GLY A 228 28.21 8.50 2.70
N ARG A 229 27.11 9.12 2.24
CA ARG A 229 27.13 10.52 1.79
C ARG A 229 26.99 11.46 2.98
N SER A 230 27.73 12.57 2.94
CA SER A 230 27.52 13.67 3.88
C SER A 230 26.20 14.39 3.58
N LEU A 231 25.69 15.17 4.55
CA LEU A 231 24.50 16.02 4.31
C LEU A 231 24.75 17.06 3.21
N GLU A 232 25.99 17.47 3.00
CA GLU A 232 26.40 18.44 1.99
C GLU A 232 26.44 17.84 0.58
N ASP A 233 26.70 16.52 0.49
CA ASP A 233 26.72 15.78 -0.78
C ASP A 233 25.31 15.42 -1.29
N LEU A 234 24.29 15.62 -0.47
CA LEU A 234 22.93 15.32 -0.84
C LEU A 234 22.33 16.50 -1.59
N ASN A 235 22.12 16.29 -2.87
CA ASN A 235 21.51 17.30 -3.73
C ASN A 235 20.03 17.46 -3.38
N TYR A 236 19.66 18.63 -2.89
CA TYR A 236 18.30 19.00 -2.49
C TYR A 236 17.39 19.39 -3.66
N GLY A 237 17.75 19.05 -4.89
CA GLY A 237 16.89 19.24 -6.04
C GLY A 237 15.60 18.43 -5.95
N PRO A 238 14.53 18.85 -6.68
CA PRO A 238 13.28 18.10 -6.73
C PRO A 238 13.55 16.67 -7.23
N ARG A 239 13.02 15.70 -6.50
CA ARG A 239 13.04 14.28 -6.86
C ARG A 239 11.78 13.87 -7.58
#